data_968ae1b26e505ee90338859cfc43df0d
#
_entry.id   968ae1b26e505ee90338859cfc43df0d
#
_cell.length_a   1.000
_cell.length_b   1.000
_cell.length_c   1.000
_cell.angle_alpha   90.00
_cell.angle_beta   90.00
_cell.angle_gamma   90.00
#
_symmetry.space_group_name_H-M   'P 1'
#
loop_
_entity.id
_entity.type
_entity.pdbx_description
1 polymer ?
#
loop_
_entity_poly.entity_id
_entity_poly.type
_entity_poly.pdbx_seq_one_letter_code
_entity_poly.pdbx_strand_id
1 'polypeptide(L)'
;MIFAKRCVTGLGGLMLSVSILAAPVDVSGVKLADPIDLSGTKLQLNGAGIRYKAIFKVYVAALYIDKKAATPEEVYAVPGPKRISITLLREIDSNELGKSFTKAFEENAPKTEMSKLIPGLLKMGQVFSDQKKMNAGEGLTIDWIPGSGTVISVKGKPQGEPVREVEFYNAMLRIWLGPKPADWKLKDELLGKAA
;
A
#
# COMPACT_ATOMS: atom_id res chain seq x y z
N MET A 1 -19.68 15.45 73.84
CA MET A 1 -19.35 14.39 72.80
C MET A 1 -19.63 14.98 71.40
N ILE A 2 -18.61 15.49 70.77
CA ILE A 2 -18.72 16.14 69.44
C ILE A 2 -18.08 15.27 68.39
N PHE A 3 -18.87 14.73 67.48
CA PHE A 3 -18.38 13.91 66.36
C PHE A 3 -18.05 14.86 65.19
N ALA A 4 -16.78 14.96 64.84
CA ALA A 4 -16.30 15.65 63.66
C ALA A 4 -16.41 14.74 62.43
N LYS A 5 -17.23 15.15 61.45
CA LYS A 5 -17.29 14.53 60.09
C LYS A 5 -16.10 15.04 59.28
N ARG A 6 -15.21 14.12 58.87
CA ARG A 6 -14.17 14.37 57.84
C ARG A 6 -14.78 14.22 56.45
N CYS A 7 -14.87 15.32 55.70
CA CYS A 7 -15.10 15.31 54.26
C CYS A 7 -13.79 14.92 53.54
N VAL A 8 -13.79 13.79 52.82
CA VAL A 8 -12.73 13.40 51.91
C VAL A 8 -13.13 13.90 50.53
N THR A 9 -12.48 14.97 50.07
CA THR A 9 -12.62 15.50 48.71
C THR A 9 -11.72 14.68 47.79
N GLY A 10 -12.30 13.74 47.01
CA GLY A 10 -11.60 13.01 45.99
C GLY A 10 -11.36 13.89 44.77
N LEU A 11 -10.10 14.24 44.51
CA LEU A 11 -9.65 14.95 43.30
C LEU A 11 -9.53 13.91 42.17
N GLY A 12 -10.58 13.79 41.33
CA GLY A 12 -10.57 12.96 40.14
C GLY A 12 -9.69 13.61 39.06
N GLY A 13 -8.49 13.08 38.86
CA GLY A 13 -7.60 13.51 37.81
C GLY A 13 -8.12 13.03 36.44
N LEU A 14 -8.56 13.96 35.60
CA LEU A 14 -8.94 13.74 34.23
C LEU A 14 -7.65 13.52 33.41
N MET A 15 -7.31 12.25 33.11
CA MET A 15 -6.21 11.91 32.20
C MET A 15 -6.63 12.21 30.76
N LEU A 16 -6.18 13.36 30.22
CA LEU A 16 -6.28 13.64 28.80
C LEU A 16 -5.26 12.76 28.06
N SER A 17 -5.77 11.74 27.36
CA SER A 17 -4.98 10.95 26.44
C SER A 17 -4.69 11.79 25.18
N VAL A 18 -3.49 12.37 25.10
CA VAL A 18 -3.01 13.06 23.90
C VAL A 18 -2.60 11.99 22.91
N SER A 19 -3.42 11.78 21.87
CA SER A 19 -3.04 10.97 20.72
C SER A 19 -1.99 11.73 19.91
N ILE A 20 -0.74 11.32 20.01
CA ILE A 20 0.34 11.85 19.17
C ILE A 20 0.12 11.28 17.79
N LEU A 21 -0.41 12.10 16.87
CA LEU A 21 -0.40 11.80 15.42
C LEU A 21 1.05 12.01 14.96
N ALA A 22 1.68 10.92 14.49
CA ALA A 22 3.00 11.02 13.87
C ALA A 22 2.92 11.94 12.64
N ALA A 23 3.94 12.77 12.44
CA ALA A 23 4.01 13.63 11.27
C ALA A 23 4.08 12.76 9.99
N PRO A 24 3.40 13.14 8.90
CA PRO A 24 3.43 12.38 7.67
C PRO A 24 4.86 12.32 7.10
N VAL A 25 5.24 11.17 6.58
CA VAL A 25 6.51 10.98 5.87
C VAL A 25 6.40 11.64 4.50
N ASP A 26 7.34 12.53 4.17
CA ASP A 26 7.38 13.19 2.84
C ASP A 26 8.38 12.47 1.92
N VAL A 27 7.91 12.01 0.76
CA VAL A 27 8.73 11.44 -0.29
C VAL A 27 8.50 12.22 -1.57
N SER A 28 9.42 13.08 -1.94
CA SER A 28 9.33 13.89 -3.17
C SER A 28 8.04 14.72 -3.29
N GLY A 29 7.57 15.30 -2.19
CA GLY A 29 6.35 16.11 -2.11
C GLY A 29 5.06 15.29 -1.90
N VAL A 30 5.14 13.96 -1.88
CA VAL A 30 4.02 13.08 -1.53
C VAL A 30 4.02 12.84 -0.03
N LYS A 31 2.96 13.31 0.64
CA LYS A 31 2.77 13.12 2.08
C LYS A 31 2.11 11.77 2.34
N LEU A 32 2.82 10.90 3.03
CA LEU A 32 2.39 9.55 3.39
C LEU A 32 1.99 9.53 4.86
N ALA A 33 0.74 9.22 5.13
CA ALA A 33 0.27 9.05 6.52
C ALA A 33 0.87 7.77 7.11
N ASP A 34 1.23 7.80 8.39
CA ASP A 34 1.67 6.63 9.16
C ASP A 34 1.20 6.78 10.62
N PRO A 35 0.33 5.91 11.10
CA PRO A 35 -0.31 4.78 10.42
C PRO A 35 -1.49 5.18 9.51
N ILE A 36 -1.97 4.22 8.70
CA ILE A 36 -3.26 4.29 7.98
C ILE A 36 -4.24 3.28 8.56
N ASP A 37 -5.55 3.50 8.37
CA ASP A 37 -6.57 2.48 8.60
C ASP A 37 -6.94 1.78 7.29
N LEU A 38 -7.00 0.45 7.33
CA LEU A 38 -7.52 -0.35 6.23
C LEU A 38 -8.49 -1.41 6.79
N SER A 39 -9.77 -1.20 6.54
CA SER A 39 -10.85 -2.10 7.01
C SER A 39 -10.79 -2.38 8.52
N GLY A 40 -10.58 -1.33 9.33
CA GLY A 40 -10.51 -1.40 10.79
C GLY A 40 -9.17 -1.89 11.36
N THR A 41 -8.18 -2.16 10.49
CA THR A 41 -6.83 -2.53 10.92
C THR A 41 -5.86 -1.37 10.70
N LYS A 42 -5.11 -0.99 11.74
CA LYS A 42 -4.05 0.00 11.63
C LYS A 42 -2.82 -0.64 10.98
N LEU A 43 -2.43 -0.10 9.83
CA LEU A 43 -1.23 -0.50 9.11
C LEU A 43 -0.16 0.58 9.26
N GLN A 44 1.07 0.19 9.49
CA GLN A 44 2.22 1.07 9.51
C GLN A 44 2.91 1.10 8.14
N LEU A 45 3.52 2.21 7.82
CA LEU A 45 4.34 2.36 6.62
C LEU A 45 5.57 1.46 6.74
N ASN A 46 5.63 0.34 6.01
CA ASN A 46 6.80 -0.54 5.98
C ASN A 46 8.00 0.16 5.34
N GLY A 47 7.75 0.79 4.22
CA GLY A 47 8.72 1.59 3.49
C GLY A 47 8.08 2.29 2.31
N ALA A 48 8.78 3.30 1.79
CA ALA A 48 8.35 4.06 0.62
C ALA A 48 9.54 4.58 -0.16
N GLY A 49 9.37 4.74 -1.45
CA GLY A 49 10.41 5.26 -2.31
C GLY A 49 9.91 5.68 -3.67
N ILE A 50 10.86 6.12 -4.51
CA ILE A 50 10.57 6.65 -5.84
C ILE A 50 10.98 5.62 -6.88
N ARG A 51 10.05 5.32 -7.81
CA ARG A 51 10.42 4.62 -9.03
C ARG A 51 11.03 5.58 -10.04
N TYR A 52 12.19 5.22 -10.55
CA TYR A 52 12.83 5.91 -11.66
C TYR A 52 12.70 5.09 -12.96
N LYS A 53 12.50 5.80 -14.09
CA LYS A 53 12.70 5.27 -15.44
C LYS A 53 13.79 6.11 -16.08
N ALA A 54 14.99 5.55 -16.21
CA ALA A 54 16.20 6.32 -16.47
C ALA A 54 16.37 7.43 -15.40
N ILE A 55 16.40 8.69 -15.81
CA ILE A 55 16.56 9.85 -14.90
C ILE A 55 15.23 10.44 -14.41
N PHE A 56 14.10 9.94 -14.91
CA PHE A 56 12.80 10.51 -14.62
C PHE A 56 12.15 9.86 -13.41
N LYS A 57 11.71 10.68 -12.44
CA LYS A 57 10.82 10.26 -11.36
C LYS A 57 9.45 9.95 -11.96
N VAL A 58 8.97 8.73 -11.73
CA VAL A 58 7.69 8.25 -12.32
C VAL A 58 6.58 8.31 -11.30
N TYR A 59 6.80 7.68 -10.14
CA TYR A 59 5.84 7.66 -9.04
C TYR A 59 6.52 7.42 -7.70
N VAL A 60 5.83 7.75 -6.62
CA VAL A 60 6.12 7.25 -5.27
C VAL A 60 5.31 5.99 -5.04
N ALA A 61 5.95 4.93 -4.56
CA ALA A 61 5.27 3.76 -4.03
C ALA A 61 5.46 3.68 -2.51
N ALA A 62 4.43 3.22 -1.79
CA ALA A 62 4.47 3.02 -0.34
C ALA A 62 3.79 1.69 0.02
N LEU A 63 4.46 0.89 0.83
CA LEU A 63 3.97 -0.39 1.33
C LEU A 63 3.52 -0.23 2.77
N TYR A 64 2.28 -0.64 3.05
CA TYR A 64 1.69 -0.63 4.39
C TYR A 64 1.29 -2.04 4.80
N ILE A 65 1.73 -2.44 5.98
CA ILE A 65 1.44 -3.74 6.61
C ILE A 65 1.29 -3.55 8.13
N ASP A 66 0.71 -4.50 8.81
CA ASP A 66 0.48 -4.44 10.27
C ASP A 66 1.78 -4.59 11.08
N LYS A 67 2.74 -5.36 10.56
CA LYS A 67 4.05 -5.61 11.19
C LYS A 67 5.17 -5.44 10.18
N LYS A 68 6.21 -4.68 10.55
CA LYS A 68 7.39 -4.44 9.70
C LYS A 68 7.99 -5.74 9.18
N ALA A 69 8.39 -5.73 7.92
CA ALA A 69 9.03 -6.83 7.21
C ALA A 69 10.20 -6.32 6.40
N ALA A 70 11.33 -7.04 6.45
CA ALA A 70 12.58 -6.67 5.79
C ALA A 70 12.87 -7.50 4.53
N THR A 71 12.07 -8.57 4.29
CA THR A 71 12.21 -9.45 3.12
C THR A 71 10.88 -9.59 2.37
N PRO A 72 10.92 -9.87 1.06
CA PRO A 72 9.71 -10.13 0.29
C PRO A 72 8.87 -11.27 0.87
N GLU A 73 9.52 -12.34 1.34
CA GLU A 73 8.89 -13.53 1.89
C GLU A 73 8.10 -13.19 3.15
N GLU A 74 8.67 -12.37 4.04
CA GLU A 74 7.97 -11.86 5.22
C GLU A 74 6.75 -11.03 4.83
N VAL A 75 6.85 -10.14 3.82
CA VAL A 75 5.72 -9.35 3.33
C VAL A 75 4.61 -10.24 2.79
N TYR A 76 4.95 -11.26 1.99
CA TYR A 76 3.94 -12.20 1.46
C TYR A 76 3.27 -13.01 2.57
N ALA A 77 4.01 -13.37 3.61
CA ALA A 77 3.54 -14.19 4.74
C ALA A 77 2.64 -13.43 5.73
N VAL A 78 2.61 -12.09 5.70
CA VAL A 78 1.71 -11.31 6.58
C VAL A 78 0.27 -11.73 6.33
N PRO A 79 -0.47 -12.22 7.34
CA PRO A 79 -1.83 -12.74 7.12
C PRO A 79 -2.90 -11.64 7.05
N GLY A 80 -2.61 -10.48 7.63
CA GLY A 80 -3.53 -9.36 7.75
C GLY A 80 -3.70 -8.55 6.46
N PRO A 81 -4.45 -7.44 6.53
CA PRO A 81 -4.56 -6.50 5.43
C PRO A 81 -3.20 -5.93 5.02
N LYS A 82 -3.05 -5.65 3.75
CA LYS A 82 -1.84 -5.05 3.16
C LYS A 82 -2.24 -4.05 2.11
N ARG A 83 -1.48 -2.97 1.96
CA ARG A 83 -1.66 -1.99 0.89
C ARG A 83 -0.35 -1.68 0.22
N ILE A 84 -0.34 -1.66 -1.10
CA ILE A 84 0.62 -0.88 -1.86
C ILE A 84 -0.10 0.31 -2.47
N SER A 85 0.41 1.52 -2.21
CA SER A 85 -0.10 2.74 -2.80
C SER A 85 0.92 3.31 -3.78
N ILE A 86 0.43 3.91 -4.87
CA ILE A 86 1.23 4.53 -5.92
C ILE A 86 0.66 5.91 -6.15
N THR A 87 1.52 6.94 -6.08
CA THR A 87 1.18 8.32 -6.40
C THR A 87 2.08 8.81 -7.52
N LEU A 88 1.49 9.22 -8.63
CA LEU A 88 2.23 9.65 -9.81
C LEU A 88 2.95 10.98 -9.57
N LEU A 89 4.18 11.09 -10.02
CA LEU A 89 4.98 12.32 -9.98
C LEU A 89 4.97 13.08 -11.32
N ARG A 90 4.35 12.50 -12.34
CA ARG A 90 4.17 13.07 -13.67
C ARG A 90 2.92 12.50 -14.32
N GLU A 91 2.43 13.19 -15.37
CA GLU A 91 1.39 12.63 -16.22
C GLU A 91 1.90 11.40 -16.97
N ILE A 92 1.06 10.36 -17.02
CA ILE A 92 1.36 9.10 -17.73
C ILE A 92 0.10 8.68 -18.49
N ASP A 93 0.28 8.24 -19.73
CA ASP A 93 -0.75 7.55 -20.49
C ASP A 93 -1.12 6.23 -19.79
N SER A 94 -2.41 5.97 -19.60
CA SER A 94 -2.86 4.80 -18.85
C SER A 94 -2.58 3.49 -19.57
N ASN A 95 -2.56 3.47 -20.89
CA ASN A 95 -2.20 2.27 -21.64
C ASN A 95 -0.70 1.96 -21.50
N GLU A 96 0.17 2.99 -21.49
CA GLU A 96 1.59 2.79 -21.23
C GLU A 96 1.85 2.28 -19.80
N LEU A 97 1.11 2.82 -18.82
CA LEU A 97 1.19 2.34 -17.45
C LEU A 97 0.72 0.89 -17.36
N GLY A 98 -0.42 0.56 -17.96
CA GLY A 98 -0.97 -0.79 -18.01
C GLY A 98 -0.02 -1.79 -18.68
N LYS A 99 0.57 -1.46 -19.83
CA LYS A 99 1.59 -2.28 -20.50
C LYS A 99 2.80 -2.53 -19.61
N SER A 100 3.26 -1.50 -18.90
CA SER A 100 4.39 -1.63 -17.97
C SER A 100 4.07 -2.54 -16.78
N PHE A 101 2.84 -2.46 -16.25
CA PHE A 101 2.35 -3.34 -15.19
C PHE A 101 2.24 -4.79 -15.68
N THR A 102 1.59 -5.03 -16.81
CA THR A 102 1.44 -6.37 -17.40
C THR A 102 2.80 -7.02 -17.62
N LYS A 103 3.73 -6.31 -18.24
CA LYS A 103 5.09 -6.80 -18.44
C LYS A 103 5.77 -7.18 -17.14
N ALA A 104 5.76 -6.27 -16.15
CA ALA A 104 6.40 -6.52 -14.86
C ALA A 104 5.72 -7.67 -14.09
N PHE A 105 4.39 -7.82 -14.22
CA PHE A 105 3.64 -8.93 -13.67
C PHE A 105 4.08 -10.25 -14.30
N GLU A 106 4.09 -10.36 -15.63
CA GLU A 106 4.48 -11.59 -16.38
C GLU A 106 5.93 -12.00 -16.08
N GLU A 107 6.84 -11.04 -15.92
CA GLU A 107 8.25 -11.29 -15.60
C GLU A 107 8.48 -11.83 -14.18
N ASN A 108 7.53 -11.62 -13.26
CA ASN A 108 7.66 -11.94 -11.84
C ASN A 108 6.62 -12.94 -11.33
N ALA A 109 5.50 -13.14 -12.04
CA ALA A 109 4.46 -14.08 -11.61
C ALA A 109 4.95 -15.53 -11.75
N PRO A 110 4.60 -16.41 -10.78
CA PRO A 110 4.91 -17.83 -10.87
C PRO A 110 4.18 -18.45 -12.07
N LYS A 111 4.93 -19.04 -13.01
CA LYS A 111 4.34 -19.67 -14.22
C LYS A 111 3.34 -20.77 -13.89
N THR A 112 3.56 -21.48 -12.79
CA THR A 112 2.69 -22.56 -12.30
C THR A 112 1.33 -22.07 -11.80
N GLU A 113 1.21 -20.80 -11.46
CA GLU A 113 -0.02 -20.20 -10.93
C GLU A 113 -0.76 -19.35 -11.97
N MET A 114 -0.21 -19.18 -13.16
CA MET A 114 -0.69 -18.25 -14.18
C MET A 114 -2.19 -18.43 -14.50
N SER A 115 -2.68 -19.67 -14.57
CA SER A 115 -4.10 -19.92 -14.85
C SER A 115 -5.04 -19.32 -13.80
N LYS A 116 -4.63 -19.27 -12.52
CA LYS A 116 -5.37 -18.64 -11.43
C LYS A 116 -5.28 -17.11 -11.45
N LEU A 117 -4.26 -16.57 -12.10
CA LEU A 117 -3.97 -15.13 -12.11
C LEU A 117 -4.65 -14.41 -13.28
N ILE A 118 -5.02 -15.13 -14.35
CA ILE A 118 -5.65 -14.56 -15.57
C ILE A 118 -6.88 -13.69 -15.25
N PRO A 119 -7.84 -14.10 -14.42
CA PRO A 119 -9.02 -13.28 -14.15
C PRO A 119 -8.66 -11.93 -13.55
N GLY A 120 -7.72 -11.92 -12.59
CA GLY A 120 -7.24 -10.69 -11.96
C GLY A 120 -6.46 -9.81 -12.94
N LEU A 121 -5.65 -10.41 -13.82
CA LEU A 121 -4.88 -9.68 -14.83
C LEU A 121 -5.79 -9.01 -15.86
N LEU A 122 -6.85 -9.69 -16.33
CA LEU A 122 -7.86 -9.11 -17.21
C LEU A 122 -8.55 -7.91 -16.54
N LYS A 123 -8.90 -8.04 -15.27
CA LYS A 123 -9.48 -6.95 -14.49
C LYS A 123 -8.52 -5.76 -14.39
N MET A 124 -7.25 -5.99 -14.09
CA MET A 124 -6.25 -4.93 -14.07
C MET A 124 -6.11 -4.24 -15.42
N GLY A 125 -6.15 -4.99 -16.51
CA GLY A 125 -6.19 -4.46 -17.88
C GLY A 125 -7.39 -3.53 -18.09
N GLN A 126 -8.58 -3.92 -17.64
CA GLN A 126 -9.79 -3.10 -17.72
C GLN A 126 -9.65 -1.81 -16.92
N VAL A 127 -9.12 -1.87 -15.69
CA VAL A 127 -8.88 -0.70 -14.85
C VAL A 127 -8.03 0.35 -15.57
N PHE A 128 -6.98 -0.07 -16.28
CA PHE A 128 -6.15 0.87 -17.06
C PHE A 128 -6.83 1.35 -18.33
N SER A 129 -7.60 0.51 -19.03
CA SER A 129 -8.29 0.88 -20.26
C SER A 129 -9.41 1.90 -20.01
N ASP A 130 -10.04 1.86 -18.83
CA ASP A 130 -11.09 2.81 -18.44
C ASP A 130 -10.55 4.22 -18.13
N GLN A 131 -9.24 4.34 -17.99
CA GLN A 131 -8.56 5.62 -17.78
C GLN A 131 -7.86 6.05 -19.08
N LYS A 132 -8.06 7.28 -19.54
CA LYS A 132 -7.31 7.79 -20.69
C LYS A 132 -5.88 8.17 -20.30
N LYS A 133 -5.76 8.89 -19.19
CA LYS A 133 -4.49 9.32 -18.62
C LYS A 133 -4.61 9.49 -17.10
N MET A 134 -3.49 9.42 -16.43
CA MET A 134 -3.35 9.73 -15.02
C MET A 134 -2.36 10.89 -14.86
N ASN A 135 -2.77 11.90 -14.10
CA ASN A 135 -1.96 13.13 -13.90
C ASN A 135 -1.03 12.99 -12.69
N ALA A 136 -0.06 13.89 -12.59
CA ALA A 136 0.73 14.03 -11.37
C ALA A 136 -0.19 14.28 -10.17
N GLY A 137 0.13 13.66 -9.04
CA GLY A 137 -0.67 13.68 -7.81
C GLY A 137 -1.84 12.68 -7.78
N GLU A 138 -2.25 12.14 -8.92
CA GLU A 138 -3.23 11.05 -8.94
C GLU A 138 -2.56 9.72 -8.62
N GLY A 139 -3.34 8.79 -8.06
CA GLY A 139 -2.77 7.52 -7.64
C GLY A 139 -3.73 6.35 -7.73
N LEU A 140 -3.15 5.19 -7.49
CA LEU A 140 -3.88 3.94 -7.34
C LEU A 140 -3.43 3.24 -6.05
N THR A 141 -4.34 2.48 -5.46
CA THR A 141 -4.02 1.54 -4.37
C THR A 141 -4.42 0.14 -4.76
N ILE A 142 -3.63 -0.82 -4.30
CA ILE A 142 -3.92 -2.25 -4.41
C ILE A 142 -3.90 -2.78 -2.98
N ASP A 143 -5.08 -3.14 -2.51
CA ASP A 143 -5.33 -3.53 -1.13
C ASP A 143 -5.65 -5.01 -1.05
N TRP A 144 -4.99 -5.75 -0.20
CA TRP A 144 -5.44 -7.06 0.25
C TRP A 144 -6.28 -6.90 1.49
N ILE A 145 -7.52 -7.37 1.45
CA ILE A 145 -8.45 -7.38 2.59
C ILE A 145 -8.89 -8.82 2.83
N PRO A 146 -8.44 -9.47 3.91
CA PRO A 146 -8.85 -10.84 4.25
C PRO A 146 -10.37 -10.99 4.23
N GLY A 147 -10.85 -12.06 3.60
CA GLY A 147 -12.28 -12.33 3.42
C GLY A 147 -12.94 -11.59 2.25
N SER A 148 -12.38 -10.48 1.79
CA SER A 148 -12.90 -9.72 0.63
C SER A 148 -12.08 -9.99 -0.63
N GLY A 149 -10.75 -9.97 -0.54
CA GLY A 149 -9.85 -10.13 -1.67
C GLY A 149 -9.04 -8.88 -1.98
N THR A 150 -8.49 -8.84 -3.19
CA THR A 150 -7.73 -7.71 -3.72
C THR A 150 -8.66 -6.63 -4.25
N VAL A 151 -8.66 -5.46 -3.62
CA VAL A 151 -9.37 -4.26 -4.05
C VAL A 151 -8.41 -3.32 -4.75
N ILE A 152 -8.72 -2.96 -6.00
CA ILE A 152 -7.96 -1.96 -6.75
C ILE A 152 -8.75 -0.67 -6.75
N SER A 153 -8.13 0.44 -6.34
CA SER A 153 -8.77 1.75 -6.38
C SER A 153 -7.93 2.71 -7.22
N VAL A 154 -8.59 3.51 -8.04
CA VAL A 154 -7.97 4.58 -8.82
C VAL A 154 -8.57 5.90 -8.37
N LYS A 155 -7.72 6.89 -8.07
CA LYS A 155 -8.17 8.21 -7.58
C LYS A 155 -9.10 8.09 -6.35
N GLY A 156 -8.81 7.12 -5.48
CA GLY A 156 -9.59 6.82 -4.27
C GLY A 156 -10.92 6.10 -4.49
N LYS A 157 -11.26 5.70 -5.72
CA LYS A 157 -12.51 4.99 -6.04
C LYS A 157 -12.21 3.53 -6.37
N PRO A 158 -12.83 2.55 -5.68
CA PRO A 158 -12.71 1.13 -6.02
C PRO A 158 -13.14 0.86 -7.47
N GLN A 159 -12.43 -0.03 -8.14
CA GLN A 159 -12.66 -0.40 -9.53
C GLN A 159 -13.20 -1.83 -9.60
N GLY A 160 -14.51 -1.95 -9.79
CA GLY A 160 -15.22 -3.21 -9.90
C GLY A 160 -15.09 -4.11 -8.66
N GLU A 161 -15.40 -5.40 -8.81
CA GLU A 161 -15.41 -6.38 -7.72
C GLU A 161 -14.00 -6.80 -7.29
N PRO A 162 -13.76 -7.14 -6.01
CA PRO A 162 -12.48 -7.65 -5.55
C PRO A 162 -12.07 -8.95 -6.24
N VAL A 163 -10.77 -9.18 -6.40
CA VAL A 163 -10.20 -10.46 -6.84
C VAL A 163 -9.89 -11.28 -5.59
N ARG A 164 -10.54 -12.44 -5.44
CA ARG A 164 -10.54 -13.19 -4.17
C ARG A 164 -9.26 -13.96 -3.89
N GLU A 165 -8.53 -14.33 -4.92
CA GLU A 165 -7.33 -15.14 -4.84
C GLU A 165 -6.17 -14.35 -4.23
N VAL A 166 -5.63 -14.80 -3.09
CA VAL A 166 -4.46 -14.18 -2.44
C VAL A 166 -3.21 -14.27 -3.32
N GLU A 167 -3.14 -15.30 -4.14
CA GLU A 167 -2.07 -15.50 -5.13
C GLU A 167 -1.99 -14.31 -6.10
N PHE A 168 -3.14 -13.74 -6.48
CA PHE A 168 -3.16 -12.56 -7.33
C PHE A 168 -2.55 -11.34 -6.63
N TYR A 169 -2.91 -11.08 -5.37
CA TYR A 169 -2.30 -9.98 -4.61
C TYR A 169 -0.78 -10.16 -4.48
N ASN A 170 -0.34 -11.36 -4.12
CA ASN A 170 1.08 -11.65 -3.98
C ASN A 170 1.82 -11.53 -5.33
N ALA A 171 1.19 -11.96 -6.44
CA ALA A 171 1.76 -11.78 -7.77
C ALA A 171 1.86 -10.29 -8.16
N MET A 172 0.87 -9.46 -7.78
CA MET A 172 0.94 -8.01 -7.95
C MET A 172 2.10 -7.40 -7.15
N LEU A 173 2.28 -7.78 -5.89
CA LEU A 173 3.41 -7.29 -5.08
C LEU A 173 4.78 -7.64 -5.67
N ARG A 174 4.88 -8.77 -6.38
CA ARG A 174 6.12 -9.18 -7.04
C ARG A 174 6.59 -8.21 -8.14
N ILE A 175 5.72 -7.34 -8.65
CA ILE A 175 6.12 -6.24 -9.54
C ILE A 175 7.23 -5.39 -8.90
N TRP A 176 7.14 -5.17 -7.59
CA TRP A 176 8.12 -4.37 -6.84
C TRP A 176 9.07 -5.21 -6.00
N LEU A 177 8.62 -6.34 -5.46
CA LEU A 177 9.39 -7.13 -4.49
C LEU A 177 9.96 -8.44 -5.08
N GLY A 178 9.61 -8.75 -6.33
CA GLY A 178 10.01 -9.99 -6.99
C GLY A 178 11.48 -10.03 -7.43
N PRO A 179 11.88 -11.09 -8.14
CA PRO A 179 13.26 -11.28 -8.61
C PRO A 179 13.66 -10.31 -9.73
N LYS A 180 12.69 -9.73 -10.48
CA LYS A 180 12.90 -8.71 -11.50
C LYS A 180 12.07 -7.46 -11.18
N PRO A 181 12.35 -6.76 -10.07
CA PRO A 181 11.51 -5.67 -9.63
C PRO A 181 11.50 -4.52 -10.63
N ALA A 182 10.42 -3.74 -10.61
CA ALA A 182 10.31 -2.55 -11.45
C ALA A 182 11.47 -1.56 -11.24
N ASP A 183 12.06 -1.54 -10.03
CA ASP A 183 13.22 -0.74 -9.66
C ASP A 183 13.87 -1.38 -8.42
N TRP A 184 15.18 -1.64 -8.47
CA TRP A 184 15.91 -2.30 -7.37
C TRP A 184 16.02 -1.42 -6.14
N LYS A 185 16.28 -0.13 -6.32
CA LYS A 185 16.36 0.82 -5.22
C LYS A 185 15.01 0.94 -4.52
N LEU A 186 13.94 1.09 -5.29
CA LEU A 186 12.57 1.12 -4.76
C LEU A 186 12.24 -0.17 -3.98
N LYS A 187 12.67 -1.34 -4.45
CA LYS A 187 12.49 -2.60 -3.71
C LYS A 187 13.09 -2.52 -2.31
N ASP A 188 14.34 -2.07 -2.20
CA ASP A 188 15.01 -1.95 -0.92
C ASP A 188 14.33 -0.90 -0.02
N GLU A 189 13.93 0.25 -0.58
CA GLU A 189 13.20 1.28 0.14
C GLU A 189 11.84 0.77 0.66
N LEU A 190 11.08 -0.02 -0.13
CA LEU A 190 9.81 -0.62 0.31
C LEU A 190 10.00 -1.65 1.43
N LEU A 191 11.15 -2.31 1.48
CA LEU A 191 11.53 -3.26 2.55
C LEU A 191 12.17 -2.55 3.76
N GLY A 192 12.11 -1.22 3.82
CA GLY A 192 12.62 -0.43 4.94
C GLY A 192 14.15 -0.39 5.05
N LYS A 193 14.87 -0.78 4.00
CA LYS A 193 16.32 -0.65 3.95
C LYS A 193 16.68 0.80 3.62
N ALA A 194 17.72 1.31 4.27
CA ALA A 194 18.26 2.62 3.93
C ALA A 194 18.76 2.63 2.47
N ALA A 195 18.46 3.72 1.76
CA ALA A 195 18.88 3.94 0.39
C ALA A 195 20.36 4.35 0.32
#